data_b933f23a1e8ed548f718b255fe263c28
#
_entry.id   b933f23a1e8ed548f718b255fe263c28
#
_cell.length_a   1.000
_cell.length_b   1.000
_cell.length_c   1.000
_cell.angle_alpha   90.00
_cell.angle_beta   90.00
_cell.angle_gamma   90.00
#
_symmetry.space_group_name_H-M   'P 1'
#
loop_
_entity.id
_entity.type
_entity.pdbx_description
1 polymer ?
#
loop_
_entity_poly.entity_id
_entity_poly.type
_entity_poly.pdbx_seq_one_letter_code
_entity_poly.pdbx_strand_id
1 'polypeptide(L)'
;MDSYEYYNKNASKFISGTLQADMSKIIDRFLEYVKPGGTILDAGCGPGRDVQRFVNLGYEVYAMDASESMVNHCREIIGDKCALATFQEYKTDLHFDGIWACASLLHLQPHEIEGVIEKFITFLKPEGIFFLSFKKGTEDYIKDSRYFNCHTTESIEELLGKFENIKILENFITSDVREGRASEEWINVIVRKRTLNKDQ
;
A
#
# COMPACT_ATOMS: atom_id res chain seq x y z
N MET A 1 -19.85 -7.14 -4.75
CA MET A 1 -18.99 -6.97 -5.94
C MET A 1 -17.66 -6.48 -5.41
N ASP A 2 -16.61 -7.20 -5.71
CA ASP A 2 -15.29 -6.90 -5.17
C ASP A 2 -14.69 -5.68 -5.87
N SER A 3 -13.91 -4.88 -5.13
CA SER A 3 -13.34 -3.62 -5.67
C SER A 3 -12.47 -3.85 -6.92
N TYR A 4 -11.79 -4.99 -7.05
CA TYR A 4 -10.96 -5.30 -8.22
C TYR A 4 -11.77 -5.45 -9.53
N GLU A 5 -13.05 -5.84 -9.47
CA GLU A 5 -13.90 -5.91 -10.67
C GLU A 5 -14.13 -4.52 -11.28
N TYR A 6 -14.24 -3.48 -10.42
CA TYR A 6 -14.30 -2.10 -10.90
C TYR A 6 -13.04 -1.73 -11.68
N TYR A 7 -11.86 -2.10 -11.14
CA TYR A 7 -10.58 -1.80 -11.78
C TYR A 7 -10.38 -2.54 -13.10
N ASN A 8 -10.84 -3.79 -13.18
CA ASN A 8 -10.85 -4.53 -14.44
C ASN A 8 -11.74 -3.86 -15.51
N LYS A 9 -12.95 -3.45 -15.13
CA LYS A 9 -13.91 -2.82 -16.05
C LYS A 9 -13.52 -1.40 -16.48
N ASN A 10 -12.80 -0.67 -15.64
CA ASN A 10 -12.45 0.73 -15.85
C ASN A 10 -10.94 0.94 -16.05
N ALA A 11 -10.20 -0.10 -16.42
CA ALA A 11 -8.75 -0.12 -16.44
C ALA A 11 -8.16 1.08 -17.22
N SER A 12 -8.53 1.28 -18.48
CA SER A 12 -7.99 2.36 -19.31
C SER A 12 -8.14 3.75 -18.69
N LYS A 13 -9.33 4.05 -18.13
CA LYS A 13 -9.60 5.33 -17.49
C LYS A 13 -8.81 5.50 -16.19
N PHE A 14 -8.68 4.42 -15.41
CA PHE A 14 -7.94 4.44 -14.15
C PHE A 14 -6.43 4.60 -14.41
N ILE A 15 -5.89 3.83 -15.35
CA ILE A 15 -4.46 3.89 -15.74
C ILE A 15 -4.11 5.31 -16.18
N SER A 16 -4.84 5.90 -17.14
CA SER A 16 -4.56 7.24 -17.65
C SER A 16 -4.66 8.33 -16.57
N GLY A 17 -5.59 8.19 -15.62
CA GLY A 17 -5.76 9.15 -14.53
C GLY A 17 -4.79 8.98 -13.35
N THR A 18 -4.06 7.87 -13.29
CA THR A 18 -3.21 7.53 -12.14
C THR A 18 -1.73 7.62 -12.46
N LEU A 19 -1.30 7.21 -13.67
CA LEU A 19 0.13 7.17 -14.03
C LEU A 19 0.83 8.53 -13.95
N GLN A 20 0.11 9.63 -14.16
CA GLN A 20 0.67 10.99 -14.14
C GLN A 20 0.66 11.63 -12.73
N ALA A 21 0.09 10.96 -11.74
CA ALA A 21 0.02 11.48 -10.38
C ALA A 21 1.41 11.45 -9.73
N ASP A 22 1.89 12.62 -9.29
CA ASP A 22 3.22 12.75 -8.67
C ASP A 22 3.19 12.35 -7.19
N MET A 23 3.73 11.17 -6.90
CA MET A 23 3.89 10.64 -5.54
C MET A 23 5.29 10.84 -4.98
N SER A 24 6.18 11.56 -5.67
CA SER A 24 7.60 11.66 -5.32
C SER A 24 7.83 12.05 -3.86
N LYS A 25 7.15 13.07 -3.36
CA LYS A 25 7.31 13.56 -1.97
C LYS A 25 6.96 12.49 -0.92
N ILE A 26 5.92 11.69 -1.17
CA ILE A 26 5.49 10.65 -0.24
C ILE A 26 6.42 9.44 -0.34
N ILE A 27 6.81 9.07 -1.55
CA ILE A 27 7.80 8.00 -1.80
C ILE A 27 9.14 8.36 -1.17
N ASP A 28 9.65 9.57 -1.38
CA ASP A 28 10.94 10.02 -0.83
C ASP A 28 10.92 9.93 0.70
N ARG A 29 9.81 10.34 1.34
CA ARG A 29 9.61 10.23 2.79
C ARG A 29 9.61 8.78 3.30
N PHE A 30 8.97 7.85 2.58
CA PHE A 30 9.03 6.42 2.89
C PHE A 30 10.47 5.88 2.75
N LEU A 31 11.17 6.28 1.70
CA LEU A 31 12.52 5.81 1.39
C LEU A 31 13.60 6.36 2.34
N GLU A 32 13.31 7.40 3.14
CA GLU A 32 14.19 7.83 4.25
C GLU A 32 14.42 6.70 5.28
N TYR A 33 13.48 5.78 5.38
CA TYR A 33 13.53 4.68 6.34
C TYR A 33 13.90 3.34 5.72
N VAL A 34 13.76 3.17 4.40
CA VAL A 34 14.05 1.92 3.69
C VAL A 34 15.52 1.88 3.28
N LYS A 35 16.16 0.74 3.51
CA LYS A 35 17.56 0.53 3.10
C LYS A 35 17.74 0.83 1.61
N PRO A 36 18.70 1.69 1.22
CA PRO A 36 18.99 1.96 -0.19
C PRO A 36 19.28 0.69 -0.99
N GLY A 37 18.64 0.53 -2.16
CA GLY A 37 18.76 -0.66 -2.99
C GLY A 37 18.12 -1.92 -2.39
N GLY A 38 17.34 -1.77 -1.32
CA GLY A 38 16.63 -2.87 -0.68
C GLY A 38 15.49 -3.43 -1.53
N THR A 39 14.82 -4.44 -1.00
CA THR A 39 13.69 -5.12 -1.65
C THR A 39 12.38 -4.52 -1.18
N ILE A 40 11.53 -4.08 -2.12
CA ILE A 40 10.22 -3.47 -1.84
C ILE A 40 9.09 -4.33 -2.43
N LEU A 41 8.02 -4.51 -1.67
CA LEU A 41 6.74 -5.03 -2.16
C LEU A 41 5.74 -3.88 -2.31
N ASP A 42 5.22 -3.66 -3.53
CA ASP A 42 4.08 -2.77 -3.77
C ASP A 42 2.78 -3.60 -3.67
N ALA A 43 2.05 -3.40 -2.59
CA ALA A 43 0.87 -4.17 -2.22
C ALA A 43 -0.42 -3.45 -2.66
N GLY A 44 -1.02 -3.91 -3.75
CA GLY A 44 -2.08 -3.22 -4.49
C GLY A 44 -1.50 -2.19 -5.45
N CYS A 45 -0.58 -2.66 -6.30
CA CYS A 45 0.28 -1.81 -7.13
C CYS A 45 -0.46 -1.05 -8.23
N GLY A 46 -1.72 -1.40 -8.51
CA GLY A 46 -2.42 -0.85 -9.66
C GLY A 46 -1.61 -1.06 -10.95
N PRO A 47 -1.57 -0.06 -11.85
CA PRO A 47 -0.87 -0.17 -13.12
C PRO A 47 0.67 -0.08 -13.00
N GLY A 48 1.23 -0.01 -11.79
CA GLY A 48 2.68 0.04 -11.58
C GLY A 48 3.29 1.45 -11.56
N ARG A 49 2.51 2.51 -11.30
CA ARG A 49 3.04 3.88 -11.18
C ARG A 49 4.20 3.97 -10.17
N ASP A 50 3.98 3.47 -8.96
CA ASP A 50 4.96 3.55 -7.88
C ASP A 50 6.06 2.50 -8.06
N VAL A 51 5.73 1.32 -8.62
CA VAL A 51 6.70 0.30 -9.05
C VAL A 51 7.76 0.89 -9.98
N GLN A 52 7.33 1.62 -11.04
CA GLN A 52 8.26 2.25 -11.98
C GLN A 52 9.19 3.24 -11.27
N ARG A 53 8.66 3.99 -10.30
CA ARG A 53 9.46 4.95 -9.53
C ARG A 53 10.51 4.24 -8.67
N PHE A 54 10.13 3.18 -7.95
CA PHE A 54 11.06 2.40 -7.13
C PHE A 54 12.16 1.73 -7.97
N VAL A 55 11.79 1.16 -9.13
CA VAL A 55 12.76 0.58 -10.08
C VAL A 55 13.77 1.63 -10.55
N ASN A 56 13.30 2.82 -10.94
CA ASN A 56 14.15 3.92 -11.40
C ASN A 56 15.10 4.44 -10.29
N LEU A 57 14.72 4.27 -9.02
CA LEU A 57 15.54 4.62 -7.86
C LEU A 57 16.50 3.50 -7.43
N GLY A 58 16.52 2.37 -8.17
CA GLY A 58 17.46 1.27 -7.95
C GLY A 58 17.04 0.26 -6.88
N TYR A 59 15.76 0.21 -6.52
CA TYR A 59 15.23 -0.81 -5.62
C TYR A 59 14.89 -2.11 -6.37
N GLU A 60 15.00 -3.25 -5.70
CA GLU A 60 14.44 -4.49 -6.18
C GLU A 60 12.94 -4.54 -5.85
N VAL A 61 12.06 -4.56 -6.87
CA VAL A 61 10.62 -4.41 -6.67
C VAL A 61 9.87 -5.69 -7.01
N TYR A 62 9.00 -6.08 -6.10
CA TYR A 62 7.94 -7.06 -6.28
C TYR A 62 6.61 -6.34 -6.12
N ALA A 63 5.56 -6.87 -6.74
CA ALA A 63 4.23 -6.25 -6.67
C ALA A 63 3.12 -7.29 -6.64
N MET A 64 1.94 -6.88 -6.18
CA MET A 64 0.73 -7.67 -6.29
C MET A 64 -0.48 -6.77 -6.46
N ASP A 65 -1.47 -7.25 -7.20
CA ASP A 65 -2.79 -6.63 -7.32
C ASP A 65 -3.84 -7.72 -7.59
N ALA A 66 -5.08 -7.46 -7.20
CA ALA A 66 -6.19 -8.38 -7.45
C ALA A 66 -6.84 -8.19 -8.84
N SER A 67 -6.53 -7.10 -9.53
CA SER A 67 -7.03 -6.81 -10.88
C SER A 67 -6.08 -7.34 -11.94
N GLU A 68 -6.55 -8.27 -12.76
CA GLU A 68 -5.77 -8.82 -13.88
C GLU A 68 -5.30 -7.72 -14.85
N SER A 69 -6.15 -6.74 -15.13
CA SER A 69 -5.80 -5.62 -16.00
C SER A 69 -4.66 -4.77 -15.43
N MET A 70 -4.62 -4.57 -14.11
CA MET A 70 -3.55 -3.83 -13.42
C MET A 70 -2.26 -4.64 -13.43
N VAL A 71 -2.34 -5.93 -13.07
CA VAL A 71 -1.18 -6.84 -13.07
C VAL A 71 -0.55 -6.93 -14.46
N ASN A 72 -1.35 -7.06 -15.52
CA ASN A 72 -0.82 -7.14 -16.88
C ASN A 72 -0.03 -5.87 -17.26
N HIS A 73 -0.51 -4.68 -16.88
CA HIS A 73 0.22 -3.44 -17.11
C HIS A 73 1.50 -3.36 -16.26
N CYS A 74 1.42 -3.71 -14.97
CA CYS A 74 2.59 -3.72 -14.09
C CYS A 74 3.67 -4.71 -14.53
N ARG A 75 3.27 -5.85 -15.13
CA ARG A 75 4.21 -6.85 -15.71
C ARG A 75 5.02 -6.32 -16.89
N GLU A 76 4.57 -5.28 -17.57
CA GLU A 76 5.40 -4.61 -18.59
C GLU A 76 6.64 -3.96 -17.98
N ILE A 77 6.63 -3.66 -16.67
CA ILE A 77 7.73 -3.02 -15.92
C ILE A 77 8.64 -4.07 -15.27
N ILE A 78 8.07 -5.04 -14.53
CA ILE A 78 8.83 -5.97 -13.66
C ILE A 78 8.60 -7.45 -13.97
N GLY A 79 7.87 -7.77 -15.06
CA GLY A 79 7.63 -9.15 -15.47
C GLY A 79 6.92 -9.98 -14.38
N ASP A 80 7.40 -11.20 -14.20
CA ASP A 80 6.80 -12.19 -13.27
C ASP A 80 6.92 -11.82 -11.80
N LYS A 81 7.63 -10.75 -11.45
CA LYS A 81 7.65 -10.21 -10.08
C LYS A 81 6.34 -9.53 -9.67
N CYS A 82 5.37 -9.36 -10.59
CA CYS A 82 4.01 -8.90 -10.29
C CYS A 82 3.03 -10.07 -10.24
N ALA A 83 2.49 -10.34 -9.06
CA ALA A 83 1.55 -11.42 -8.79
C ALA A 83 0.09 -10.97 -8.93
N LEU A 84 -0.74 -11.81 -9.56
CA LEU A 84 -2.21 -11.68 -9.50
C LEU A 84 -2.72 -12.37 -8.24
N ALA A 85 -3.12 -11.62 -7.24
CA ALA A 85 -3.64 -12.13 -5.97
C ALA A 85 -4.42 -11.06 -5.22
N THR A 86 -5.37 -11.47 -4.40
CA THR A 86 -5.94 -10.63 -3.33
C THR A 86 -4.95 -10.53 -2.15
N PHE A 87 -5.16 -9.58 -1.24
CA PHE A 87 -4.35 -9.48 -0.02
C PHE A 87 -4.42 -10.77 0.82
N GLN A 88 -5.60 -11.39 0.87
CA GLN A 88 -5.85 -12.63 1.61
C GLN A 88 -5.12 -13.83 0.99
N GLU A 89 -5.02 -13.89 -0.34
CA GLU A 89 -4.43 -15.01 -1.08
C GLU A 89 -2.94 -14.89 -1.32
N TYR A 90 -2.40 -13.65 -1.34
CA TYR A 90 -0.97 -13.43 -1.60
C TYR A 90 -0.09 -14.22 -0.64
N LYS A 91 0.86 -14.97 -1.18
CA LYS A 91 1.83 -15.79 -0.43
C LYS A 91 3.21 -15.60 -1.01
N THR A 92 4.20 -15.54 -0.15
CA THR A 92 5.61 -15.45 -0.53
C THR A 92 6.50 -15.93 0.60
N ASP A 93 7.63 -16.51 0.25
CA ASP A 93 8.72 -16.82 1.19
C ASP A 93 9.76 -15.67 1.25
N LEU A 94 9.59 -14.66 0.42
CA LEU A 94 10.44 -13.47 0.42
C LEU A 94 10.14 -12.58 1.64
N HIS A 95 11.19 -11.91 2.10
CA HIS A 95 11.07 -10.87 3.11
C HIS A 95 11.58 -9.54 2.56
N PHE A 96 10.87 -8.46 2.84
CA PHE A 96 11.06 -7.15 2.24
C PHE A 96 11.68 -6.16 3.22
N ASP A 97 12.54 -5.28 2.72
CA ASP A 97 13.04 -4.11 3.45
C ASP A 97 11.93 -3.06 3.57
N GLY A 98 11.02 -2.99 2.59
CA GLY A 98 9.85 -2.12 2.61
C GLY A 98 8.61 -2.77 2.01
N ILE A 99 7.44 -2.46 2.56
CA ILE A 99 6.13 -2.74 1.96
C ILE A 99 5.41 -1.40 1.75
N TRP A 100 4.90 -1.19 0.56
CA TRP A 100 4.18 0.00 0.15
C TRP A 100 2.73 -0.37 -0.17
N ALA A 101 1.77 0.11 0.64
CA ALA A 101 0.34 -0.09 0.44
C ALA A 101 -0.36 1.26 0.28
N CYS A 102 -0.12 1.89 -0.86
CA CYS A 102 -0.65 3.21 -1.16
C CYS A 102 -2.05 3.13 -1.74
N ALA A 103 -3.04 3.65 -1.02
CA ALA A 103 -4.43 3.71 -1.45
C ALA A 103 -5.01 2.34 -1.88
N SER A 104 -4.62 1.27 -1.21
CA SER A 104 -4.97 -0.10 -1.57
C SER A 104 -5.74 -0.84 -0.47
N LEU A 105 -5.22 -0.88 0.77
CA LEU A 105 -5.88 -1.56 1.90
C LEU A 105 -7.23 -0.93 2.29
N LEU A 106 -7.48 0.29 1.90
CA LEU A 106 -8.77 0.98 2.14
C LEU A 106 -9.97 0.29 1.49
N HIS A 107 -9.75 -0.65 0.58
CA HIS A 107 -10.83 -1.42 -0.05
C HIS A 107 -11.22 -2.68 0.73
N LEU A 108 -10.51 -3.00 1.82
CA LEU A 108 -10.85 -4.08 2.72
C LEU A 108 -11.99 -3.72 3.66
N GLN A 109 -12.80 -4.71 4.01
CA GLN A 109 -13.80 -4.55 5.06
C GLN A 109 -13.12 -4.44 6.43
N PRO A 110 -13.75 -3.77 7.43
CA PRO A 110 -13.14 -3.58 8.75
C PRO A 110 -12.71 -4.89 9.44
N HIS A 111 -13.45 -5.98 9.22
CA HIS A 111 -13.14 -7.27 9.82
C HIS A 111 -11.96 -8.03 9.17
N GLU A 112 -11.51 -7.56 7.99
CA GLU A 112 -10.40 -8.18 7.23
C GLU A 112 -9.07 -7.48 7.48
N ILE A 113 -9.13 -6.16 7.80
CA ILE A 113 -7.96 -5.29 7.74
C ILE A 113 -6.87 -5.68 8.76
N GLU A 114 -7.27 -6.05 9.98
CA GLU A 114 -6.32 -6.45 11.03
C GLU A 114 -5.53 -7.70 10.61
N GLY A 115 -6.21 -8.75 10.14
CA GLY A 115 -5.57 -9.97 9.69
C GLY A 115 -4.65 -9.78 8.48
N VAL A 116 -5.01 -8.86 7.57
CA VAL A 116 -4.18 -8.53 6.42
C VAL A 116 -2.94 -7.75 6.87
N ILE A 117 -3.08 -6.74 7.72
CA ILE A 117 -1.93 -5.99 8.25
C ILE A 117 -0.96 -6.92 9.00
N GLU A 118 -1.48 -7.77 9.89
CA GLU A 118 -0.68 -8.75 10.63
C GLU A 118 0.12 -9.65 9.69
N LYS A 119 -0.55 -10.21 8.68
CA LYS A 119 0.07 -11.04 7.65
C LYS A 119 1.19 -10.30 6.92
N PHE A 120 0.96 -9.07 6.46
CA PHE A 120 1.96 -8.31 5.72
C PHE A 120 3.16 -7.91 6.59
N ILE A 121 2.96 -7.68 7.90
CA ILE A 121 4.05 -7.50 8.86
C ILE A 121 4.96 -8.75 8.90
N THR A 122 4.42 -9.97 8.72
CA THR A 122 5.27 -11.19 8.68
C THR A 122 6.24 -11.18 7.51
N PHE A 123 5.85 -10.58 6.37
CA PHE A 123 6.68 -10.47 5.17
C PHE A 123 7.78 -9.41 5.28
N LEU A 124 7.78 -8.58 6.31
CA LEU A 124 8.88 -7.64 6.56
C LEU A 124 10.09 -8.35 7.18
N LYS A 125 11.28 -7.95 6.75
CA LYS A 125 12.52 -8.21 7.48
C LYS A 125 12.48 -7.56 8.88
N PRO A 126 13.32 -7.98 9.83
CA PRO A 126 13.55 -7.19 11.05
C PRO A 126 13.91 -5.74 10.69
N GLU A 127 13.33 -4.75 11.39
CA GLU A 127 13.46 -3.32 11.11
C GLU A 127 12.89 -2.87 9.74
N GLY A 128 12.21 -3.75 9.02
CA GLY A 128 11.54 -3.43 7.76
C GLY A 128 10.40 -2.41 7.94
N ILE A 129 10.11 -1.67 6.89
CA ILE A 129 9.22 -0.51 6.90
C ILE A 129 7.92 -0.84 6.18
N PHE A 130 6.78 -0.46 6.76
CA PHE A 130 5.48 -0.59 6.12
C PHE A 130 4.83 0.79 5.98
N PHE A 131 4.50 1.17 4.76
CA PHE A 131 3.69 2.35 4.46
C PHE A 131 2.25 1.94 4.17
N LEU A 132 1.31 2.63 4.81
CA LEU A 132 -0.13 2.46 4.60
C LEU A 132 -0.78 3.81 4.34
N SER A 133 -1.74 3.87 3.42
CA SER A 133 -2.55 5.07 3.26
C SER A 133 -4.04 4.78 3.11
N PHE A 134 -4.85 5.62 3.75
CA PHE A 134 -6.31 5.55 3.81
C PHE A 134 -6.93 6.89 3.49
N LYS A 135 -8.20 6.89 3.08
CA LYS A 135 -8.98 8.13 3.04
C LYS A 135 -9.17 8.67 4.45
N LYS A 136 -8.96 9.97 4.62
CA LYS A 136 -9.29 10.65 5.87
C LYS A 136 -10.80 10.82 5.97
N GLY A 137 -11.38 10.34 7.06
CA GLY A 137 -12.81 10.43 7.33
C GLY A 137 -13.20 9.68 8.59
N THR A 138 -14.42 9.93 9.06
CA THR A 138 -15.00 9.28 10.24
C THR A 138 -15.96 8.15 9.89
N GLU A 139 -16.37 8.07 8.63
CA GLU A 139 -17.34 7.07 8.17
C GLU A 139 -16.86 6.42 6.88
N ASP A 140 -17.02 5.11 6.83
CA ASP A 140 -16.79 4.33 5.63
C ASP A 140 -17.88 4.58 4.59
N TYR A 141 -17.56 4.41 3.32
CA TYR A 141 -18.54 4.61 2.27
C TYR A 141 -18.32 3.67 1.08
N ILE A 142 -19.37 3.53 0.26
CA ILE A 142 -19.31 2.82 -1.03
C ILE A 142 -19.44 3.86 -2.14
N LYS A 143 -18.53 3.82 -3.12
CA LYS A 143 -18.58 4.64 -4.32
C LYS A 143 -18.20 3.80 -5.54
N ASP A 144 -19.02 3.84 -6.58
CA ASP A 144 -18.80 3.08 -7.82
C ASP A 144 -18.54 1.59 -7.54
N SER A 145 -19.32 0.99 -6.64
CA SER A 145 -19.21 -0.41 -6.18
C SER A 145 -17.93 -0.74 -5.40
N ARG A 146 -17.08 0.24 -5.08
CA ARG A 146 -15.90 0.06 -4.23
C ARG A 146 -16.19 0.51 -2.81
N TYR A 147 -15.78 -0.32 -1.86
CA TYR A 147 -15.75 0.03 -0.45
C TYR A 147 -14.55 0.91 -0.14
N PHE A 148 -14.72 1.88 0.74
CA PHE A 148 -13.67 2.76 1.22
C PHE A 148 -13.69 2.79 2.74
N ASN A 149 -12.71 2.14 3.33
CA ASN A 149 -12.41 2.21 4.75
C ASN A 149 -11.72 3.54 5.03
N CYS A 150 -12.31 4.34 5.91
CA CYS A 150 -11.82 5.67 6.24
C CYS A 150 -11.30 5.72 7.67
N HIS A 151 -10.27 6.53 7.88
CA HIS A 151 -9.68 6.69 9.20
C HIS A 151 -9.49 8.15 9.59
N THR A 152 -9.55 8.45 10.87
CA THR A 152 -8.96 9.64 11.48
C THR A 152 -7.54 9.31 11.95
N THR A 153 -6.77 10.34 12.33
CA THR A 153 -5.44 10.14 12.94
C THR A 153 -5.52 9.21 14.14
N GLU A 154 -6.53 9.41 14.99
CA GLU A 154 -6.73 8.64 16.22
C GLU A 154 -7.13 7.19 15.90
N SER A 155 -8.07 6.98 14.98
CA SER A 155 -8.56 5.63 14.67
C SER A 155 -7.51 4.75 13.99
N ILE A 156 -6.63 5.33 13.16
CA ILE A 156 -5.53 4.56 12.57
C ILE A 156 -4.44 4.23 13.59
N GLU A 157 -4.18 5.12 14.55
CA GLU A 157 -3.27 4.85 15.65
C GLU A 157 -3.81 3.77 16.58
N GLU A 158 -5.12 3.77 16.86
CA GLU A 158 -5.79 2.71 17.61
C GLU A 158 -5.69 1.36 16.90
N LEU A 159 -5.96 1.32 15.59
CA LEU A 159 -5.83 0.10 14.79
C LEU A 159 -4.39 -0.44 14.84
N LEU A 160 -3.41 0.40 14.57
CA LEU A 160 -2.01 -0.01 14.52
C LEU A 160 -1.43 -0.30 15.91
N GLY A 161 -1.97 0.31 16.96
CA GLY A 161 -1.60 0.05 18.36
C GLY A 161 -1.92 -1.37 18.85
N LYS A 162 -2.76 -2.12 18.14
CA LYS A 162 -3.04 -3.53 18.42
C LYS A 162 -1.85 -4.46 18.11
N PHE A 163 -0.89 -4.01 17.31
CA PHE A 163 0.26 -4.81 16.89
C PHE A 163 1.51 -4.45 17.70
N GLU A 164 1.86 -5.27 18.69
CA GLU A 164 3.02 -5.03 19.58
C GLU A 164 4.36 -5.07 18.84
N ASN A 165 4.42 -5.78 17.70
CA ASN A 165 5.61 -6.01 16.91
C ASN A 165 5.93 -4.90 15.89
N ILE A 166 5.22 -3.77 15.95
CA ILE A 166 5.52 -2.58 15.15
C ILE A 166 5.68 -1.32 16.01
N LYS A 167 6.23 -0.29 15.39
CA LYS A 167 6.32 1.07 15.92
C LYS A 167 5.90 2.05 14.84
N ILE A 168 4.95 2.93 15.14
CA ILE A 168 4.61 4.07 14.28
C ILE A 168 5.79 5.03 14.30
N LEU A 169 6.33 5.35 13.12
CA LEU A 169 7.38 6.34 12.93
C LEU A 169 6.78 7.68 12.56
N GLU A 170 5.80 7.67 11.66
CA GLU A 170 5.11 8.86 11.19
C GLU A 170 3.62 8.60 10.96
N ASN A 171 2.82 9.62 11.23
CA ASN A 171 1.42 9.72 10.86
C ASN A 171 1.18 11.15 10.35
N PHE A 172 0.81 11.29 9.07
CA PHE A 172 0.68 12.60 8.44
C PHE A 172 -0.44 12.64 7.39
N ILE A 173 -0.98 13.83 7.17
CA ILE A 173 -2.07 14.08 6.24
C ILE A 173 -1.51 14.70 4.95
N THR A 174 -2.04 14.26 3.81
CA THR A 174 -1.77 14.86 2.50
C THR A 174 -3.08 15.09 1.75
N SER A 175 -3.09 16.07 0.85
CA SER A 175 -4.15 16.19 -0.15
C SER A 175 -3.97 15.17 -1.26
N ASP A 176 -5.07 14.84 -1.96
CA ASP A 176 -4.99 14.00 -3.16
C ASP A 176 -4.15 14.71 -4.24
N VAL A 177 -3.18 14.01 -4.77
CA VAL A 177 -2.23 14.55 -5.76
C VAL A 177 -2.81 14.65 -7.18
N ARG A 178 -4.00 14.06 -7.41
CA ARG A 178 -4.65 14.08 -8.72
C ARG A 178 -5.35 15.41 -8.95
N GLU A 179 -5.30 15.89 -10.17
CA GLU A 179 -5.95 17.14 -10.58
C GLU A 179 -7.45 17.17 -10.22
N GLY A 180 -7.92 18.28 -9.69
CA GLY A 180 -9.32 18.49 -9.28
C GLY A 180 -9.75 17.80 -7.99
N ARG A 181 -8.81 17.17 -7.24
CA ARG A 181 -9.11 16.44 -6.00
C ARG A 181 -8.40 16.97 -4.76
N ALA A 182 -7.89 18.18 -4.78
CA ALA A 182 -7.13 18.75 -3.67
C ALA A 182 -7.91 18.87 -2.34
N SER A 183 -9.24 18.81 -2.38
CA SER A 183 -10.09 18.77 -1.18
C SER A 183 -10.21 17.37 -0.55
N GLU A 184 -9.79 16.32 -1.25
CA GLU A 184 -9.76 14.98 -0.70
C GLU A 184 -8.45 14.79 0.09
N GLU A 185 -8.56 14.38 1.36
CA GLU A 185 -7.41 14.17 2.22
C GLU A 185 -7.13 12.67 2.44
N TRP A 186 -5.86 12.39 2.65
CA TRP A 186 -5.34 11.05 2.92
C TRP A 186 -4.58 11.04 4.25
N ILE A 187 -4.77 9.98 5.02
CA ILE A 187 -3.91 9.65 6.16
C ILE A 187 -2.85 8.68 5.66
N ASN A 188 -1.60 9.02 5.93
CA ASN A 188 -0.45 8.22 5.56
C ASN A 188 0.30 7.85 6.84
N VAL A 189 0.63 6.57 6.98
CA VAL A 189 1.35 6.08 8.15
C VAL A 189 2.56 5.28 7.71
N ILE A 190 3.69 5.54 8.37
CA ILE A 190 4.92 4.76 8.22
C ILE A 190 5.15 4.03 9.54
N VAL A 191 5.25 2.72 9.50
CA VAL A 191 5.57 1.90 10.65
C VAL A 191 6.83 1.09 10.41
N ARG A 192 7.53 0.73 11.49
CA ARG A 192 8.69 -0.14 11.48
C ARG A 192 8.38 -1.43 12.23
N LYS A 193 8.73 -2.57 11.66
CA LYS A 193 8.71 -3.85 12.36
C LYS A 193 9.80 -3.86 13.43
N ARG A 194 9.43 -4.13 14.66
CA ARG A 194 10.38 -4.26 15.77
C ARG A 194 11.12 -5.60 15.68
N THR A 195 12.40 -5.58 15.98
CA THR A 195 13.14 -6.80 16.29
C THR A 195 12.72 -7.23 17.70
N LEU A 196 11.93 -8.29 17.81
CA LEU A 196 11.67 -8.89 19.11
C LEU A 196 12.94 -9.58 19.57
N ASN A 197 13.61 -9.04 20.59
CA ASN A 197 14.69 -9.74 21.25
C ASN A 197 14.10 -11.02 21.87
N LYS A 198 14.64 -12.18 21.52
CA LYS A 198 14.22 -13.48 22.06
C LYS A 198 14.66 -13.71 23.52
N ASP A 199 15.15 -12.68 24.19
CA ASP A 199 15.67 -12.76 25.56
C ASP A 199 14.79 -11.95 26.51
N GLN A 200 13.58 -12.47 26.78
CA GLN A 200 12.83 -12.24 28.04
C GLN A 200 11.94 -13.42 28.34
#